data_53f31f72e95f13b11cbfc5feea48ae9f
#
_entry.id   53f31f72e95f13b11cbfc5feea48ae9f
#
_cell.length_a   1.000
_cell.length_b   1.000
_cell.length_c   1.000
_cell.angle_alpha   90.00
_cell.angle_beta   90.00
_cell.angle_gamma   90.00
#
_symmetry.space_group_name_H-M   'P 1'
#
loop_
_entity.id
_entity.type
_entity.pdbx_description
1 polymer ?
#
loop_
_entity_poly.entity_id
_entity_poly.type
_entity_poly.pdbx_seq_one_letter_code
_entity_poly.pdbx_strand_id
1 'polypeptide(L)'
;MAVCIKDCIQNMNLVIGCTIGCSYCYARNNVRRFHMIDDFEKPEFFPDKLRLMEKMRPQNFLLTGMSDFAHWNPEWRNQIFSKMAENPQHQYLFLTKRPEDIVFSTPLENAWFGVTVTSSKEKNRIRTLREHIRGGHYHVTFEPMFDDVGMVDLTGIEWIVIGTETGRRKGKTVSEPEWVRNLADQAHTLGIPVFTKEDLLSVIGEKSMVQELPPAFCRVLEVQKTWQK
;
A
#
# COMPACT_ATOMS: atom_id res chain seq x y z
N MET A 1 1.91 19.00 -12.59
CA MET A 1 1.68 17.70 -13.28
C MET A 1 1.66 16.61 -12.21
N ALA A 2 0.60 15.81 -12.16
CA ALA A 2 0.46 14.76 -11.17
C ALA A 2 1.53 13.65 -11.40
N VAL A 3 2.16 13.22 -10.30
CA VAL A 3 3.21 12.18 -10.30
C VAL A 3 2.53 10.81 -10.13
N CYS A 4 2.97 9.82 -10.89
CA CYS A 4 2.52 8.45 -10.68
C CYS A 4 3.15 7.89 -9.39
N ILE A 5 2.34 7.28 -8.52
CA ILE A 5 2.85 6.70 -7.28
C ILE A 5 3.98 5.66 -7.52
N LYS A 6 3.99 5.02 -8.70
CA LYS A 6 5.03 4.05 -9.09
C LYS A 6 6.40 4.69 -9.34
N ASP A 7 6.44 6.00 -9.56
CA ASP A 7 7.71 6.73 -9.65
C ASP A 7 8.36 6.93 -8.27
N CYS A 8 7.55 6.83 -7.21
CA CYS A 8 7.98 6.97 -5.82
C CYS A 8 8.13 5.62 -5.10
N ILE A 9 7.30 4.63 -5.46
CA ILE A 9 7.22 3.32 -4.80
C ILE A 9 7.15 2.22 -5.87
N GLN A 10 8.14 1.33 -5.86
CA GLN A 10 8.22 0.23 -6.81
C GLN A 10 7.50 -1.02 -6.29
N ASN A 11 6.72 -1.67 -7.15
CA ASN A 11 6.16 -2.97 -6.82
C ASN A 11 7.26 -4.05 -6.83
N MET A 12 7.39 -4.78 -5.72
CA MET A 12 8.23 -5.96 -5.62
C MET A 12 7.37 -7.12 -5.13
N ASN A 13 6.68 -7.78 -6.04
CA ASN A 13 5.76 -8.86 -5.70
C ASN A 13 6.53 -10.16 -5.42
N LEU A 14 6.90 -10.38 -4.15
CA LEU A 14 7.53 -11.60 -3.67
C LEU A 14 6.52 -12.74 -3.53
N VAL A 15 5.26 -12.39 -3.26
CA VAL A 15 4.14 -13.32 -3.22
C VAL A 15 3.12 -12.87 -4.26
N ILE A 16 2.66 -13.80 -5.09
CA ILE A 16 1.61 -13.59 -6.09
C ILE A 16 0.46 -14.54 -5.76
N GLY A 17 -0.76 -14.02 -5.78
CA GLY A 17 -1.98 -14.74 -5.42
C GLY A 17 -2.61 -14.19 -4.15
N CYS A 18 -3.95 -14.33 -4.03
CA CYS A 18 -4.73 -13.74 -2.94
C CYS A 18 -6.09 -14.41 -2.81
N THR A 19 -6.48 -14.73 -1.58
CA THR A 19 -7.74 -15.40 -1.24
C THR A 19 -8.89 -14.45 -0.90
N ILE A 20 -8.67 -13.11 -0.90
CA ILE A 20 -9.65 -12.10 -0.45
C ILE A 20 -10.89 -12.02 -1.36
N GLY A 21 -10.75 -12.26 -2.67
CA GLY A 21 -11.88 -12.30 -3.58
C GLY A 21 -12.43 -10.94 -4.05
N CYS A 22 -11.65 -9.85 -3.98
CA CYS A 22 -12.11 -8.52 -4.41
C CYS A 22 -12.63 -8.51 -5.84
N SER A 23 -13.83 -7.95 -6.07
CA SER A 23 -14.47 -7.86 -7.41
C SER A 23 -13.72 -6.93 -8.38
N TYR A 24 -12.96 -5.97 -7.86
CA TYR A 24 -12.17 -4.99 -8.60
C TYR A 24 -10.68 -5.35 -8.73
N CYS A 25 -10.29 -6.58 -8.38
CA CYS A 25 -8.88 -6.99 -8.30
C CYS A 25 -8.18 -6.99 -9.67
N TYR A 26 -7.31 -6.02 -9.88
CA TYR A 26 -6.48 -5.96 -11.09
C TYR A 26 -5.43 -7.07 -11.13
N ALA A 27 -4.92 -7.50 -9.98
CA ALA A 27 -3.87 -8.50 -9.89
C ALA A 27 -4.35 -9.87 -10.42
N ARG A 28 -5.58 -10.28 -10.07
CA ARG A 28 -6.20 -11.49 -10.61
C ARG A 28 -6.29 -11.45 -12.13
N ASN A 29 -6.67 -10.31 -12.70
CA ASN A 29 -6.76 -10.14 -14.15
C ASN A 29 -5.37 -10.20 -14.82
N ASN A 30 -4.34 -9.62 -14.19
CA ASN A 30 -2.97 -9.65 -14.68
C ASN A 30 -2.40 -11.07 -14.63
N VAL A 31 -2.59 -11.78 -13.52
CA VAL A 31 -2.13 -13.19 -13.40
C VAL A 31 -2.73 -14.04 -14.50
N ARG A 32 -4.05 -13.95 -14.73
CA ARG A 32 -4.74 -14.66 -15.81
C ARG A 32 -4.21 -14.29 -17.19
N ARG A 33 -3.97 -13.00 -17.43
CA ARG A 33 -3.50 -12.51 -18.74
C ARG A 33 -2.06 -12.92 -19.06
N PHE A 34 -1.20 -12.92 -18.04
CA PHE A 34 0.25 -13.15 -18.20
C PHE A 34 0.71 -14.53 -17.73
N HIS A 35 -0.23 -15.39 -17.30
CA HIS A 35 0.05 -16.75 -16.81
C HIS A 35 1.18 -16.78 -15.77
N MET A 36 1.08 -15.88 -14.77
CA MET A 36 2.16 -15.70 -13.79
C MET A 36 2.22 -16.82 -12.74
N ILE A 37 1.07 -17.37 -12.39
CA ILE A 37 0.85 -18.55 -11.54
C ILE A 37 -0.40 -19.27 -12.05
N ASP A 38 -0.58 -20.53 -11.69
CA ASP A 38 -1.69 -21.35 -12.18
C ASP A 38 -3.04 -20.96 -11.53
N ASP A 39 -3.04 -20.72 -10.22
CA ASP A 39 -4.25 -20.43 -9.45
C ASP A 39 -4.06 -19.20 -8.56
N PHE A 40 -4.74 -18.11 -8.87
CA PHE A 40 -4.61 -16.87 -8.09
C PHE A 40 -5.11 -17.01 -6.63
N GLU A 41 -5.98 -17.97 -6.34
CA GLU A 41 -6.48 -18.24 -4.99
C GLU A 41 -5.53 -19.10 -4.15
N LYS A 42 -4.45 -19.58 -4.75
CA LYS A 42 -3.34 -20.28 -4.09
C LYS A 42 -2.07 -19.44 -4.17
N PRO A 43 -1.82 -18.56 -3.20
CA PRO A 43 -0.64 -17.69 -3.24
C PRO A 43 0.66 -18.49 -3.33
N GLU A 44 1.57 -18.02 -4.18
CA GLU A 44 2.89 -18.60 -4.39
C GLU A 44 3.99 -17.60 -3.99
N PHE A 45 5.01 -18.09 -3.30
CA PHE A 45 6.19 -17.31 -2.92
C PHE A 45 7.34 -17.53 -3.91
N PHE A 46 8.02 -16.44 -4.26
CA PHE A 46 9.14 -16.41 -5.19
C PHE A 46 10.44 -16.03 -4.47
N PRO A 47 11.10 -16.97 -3.76
CA PRO A 47 12.27 -16.66 -2.93
C PRO A 47 13.44 -16.10 -3.74
N ASP A 48 13.60 -16.46 -5.00
CA ASP A 48 14.66 -15.93 -5.88
C ASP A 48 14.57 -14.41 -6.07
N LYS A 49 13.39 -13.83 -5.87
CA LYS A 49 13.20 -12.36 -5.93
C LYS A 49 13.74 -11.65 -4.70
N LEU A 50 14.05 -12.33 -3.59
CA LEU A 50 14.66 -11.72 -2.41
C LEU A 50 15.99 -11.01 -2.74
N ARG A 51 16.73 -11.51 -3.74
CA ARG A 51 17.95 -10.84 -4.26
C ARG A 51 17.73 -9.39 -4.73
N LEU A 52 16.48 -9.00 -5.04
CA LEU A 52 16.16 -7.63 -5.41
C LEU A 52 16.30 -6.66 -4.24
N MET A 53 16.25 -7.16 -3.00
CA MET A 53 16.49 -6.37 -1.79
C MET A 53 17.98 -6.08 -1.58
N GLU A 54 18.89 -6.82 -2.22
CA GLU A 54 20.35 -6.63 -2.07
C GLU A 54 20.89 -5.44 -2.86
N LYS A 55 20.03 -4.68 -3.51
CA LYS A 55 20.44 -3.49 -4.24
C LYS A 55 21.01 -2.45 -3.30
N MET A 56 22.19 -1.94 -3.61
CA MET A 56 22.82 -0.87 -2.83
C MET A 56 22.07 0.44 -2.91
N ARG A 57 21.43 0.74 -4.06
CA ARG A 57 20.63 1.94 -4.25
C ARG A 57 19.32 1.82 -3.47
N PRO A 58 19.06 2.71 -2.49
CA PRO A 58 17.83 2.69 -1.71
C PRO A 58 16.57 2.73 -2.57
N GLN A 59 15.53 2.03 -2.12
CA GLN A 59 14.22 1.94 -2.81
C GLN A 59 13.08 1.97 -1.78
N ASN A 60 11.93 2.49 -2.20
CA ASN A 60 10.67 2.26 -1.52
C ASN A 60 9.94 1.12 -2.26
N PHE A 61 9.67 0.01 -1.57
CA PHE A 61 9.07 -1.17 -2.17
C PHE A 61 7.67 -1.45 -1.62
N LEU A 62 6.67 -1.63 -2.50
CA LEU A 62 5.41 -2.25 -2.14
C LEU A 62 5.49 -3.76 -2.41
N LEU A 63 5.40 -4.56 -1.34
CA LEU A 63 5.58 -6.02 -1.43
C LEU A 63 4.27 -6.76 -1.70
N THR A 64 3.13 -6.14 -1.48
CA THR A 64 1.79 -6.75 -1.54
C THR A 64 0.94 -6.27 -2.71
N GLY A 65 1.56 -5.77 -3.78
CA GLY A 65 0.83 -5.32 -4.96
C GLY A 65 0.00 -6.42 -5.65
N MET A 66 0.33 -7.70 -5.44
CA MET A 66 -0.37 -8.84 -6.03
C MET A 66 -0.79 -9.91 -5.01
N SER A 67 -0.80 -9.58 -3.72
CA SER A 67 -1.17 -10.49 -2.62
C SER A 67 -1.77 -9.70 -1.47
N ASP A 68 -2.23 -10.39 -0.42
CA ASP A 68 -2.62 -9.78 0.85
C ASP A 68 -1.69 -10.27 1.96
N PHE A 69 -1.14 -9.34 2.73
CA PHE A 69 -0.12 -9.62 3.73
C PHE A 69 -0.59 -10.58 4.84
N ALA A 70 -1.83 -10.45 5.29
CA ALA A 70 -2.36 -11.27 6.39
C ALA A 70 -2.40 -12.77 6.03
N HIS A 71 -2.53 -13.09 4.74
CA HIS A 71 -2.63 -14.47 4.27
C HIS A 71 -1.30 -15.06 3.77
N TRP A 72 -0.19 -14.39 4.04
CA TRP A 72 1.12 -14.97 3.75
C TRP A 72 1.45 -16.08 4.74
N ASN A 73 2.03 -17.17 4.23
CA ASN A 73 2.58 -18.21 5.09
C ASN A 73 3.60 -17.61 6.07
N PRO A 74 3.55 -17.93 7.38
CA PRO A 74 4.48 -17.41 8.37
C PRO A 74 5.96 -17.62 8.02
N GLU A 75 6.31 -18.74 7.38
CA GLU A 75 7.69 -19.02 6.95
C GLU A 75 8.16 -18.06 5.87
N TRP A 76 7.29 -17.70 4.90
CA TRP A 76 7.61 -16.71 3.87
C TRP A 76 7.84 -15.33 4.49
N ARG A 77 6.97 -14.96 5.43
CA ARG A 77 7.09 -13.70 6.17
C ARG A 77 8.41 -13.61 6.93
N ASN A 78 8.79 -14.70 7.62
CA ASN A 78 10.06 -14.75 8.37
C ASN A 78 11.27 -14.58 7.45
N GLN A 79 11.30 -15.27 6.29
CA GLN A 79 12.38 -15.11 5.31
C GLN A 79 12.45 -13.68 4.77
N ILE A 80 11.31 -13.08 4.45
CA ILE A 80 11.23 -11.71 3.94
C ILE A 80 11.71 -10.71 5.02
N PHE A 81 11.27 -10.85 6.27
CA PHE A 81 11.66 -9.97 7.38
C PHE A 81 13.14 -10.09 7.71
N SER A 82 13.69 -11.30 7.69
CA SER A 82 15.15 -11.51 7.83
C SER A 82 15.91 -10.74 6.75
N LYS A 83 15.46 -10.85 5.50
CA LYS A 83 16.09 -10.16 4.37
C LYS A 83 15.93 -8.63 4.44
N MET A 84 14.82 -8.13 4.97
CA MET A 84 14.61 -6.70 5.23
C MET A 84 15.55 -6.16 6.30
N ALA A 85 15.79 -6.92 7.37
CA ALA A 85 16.74 -6.57 8.43
C ALA A 85 18.18 -6.46 7.90
N GLU A 86 18.56 -7.32 6.95
CA GLU A 86 19.86 -7.27 6.28
C GLU A 86 20.01 -6.08 5.33
N ASN A 87 18.90 -5.46 4.92
CA ASN A 87 18.86 -4.41 3.90
C ASN A 87 18.09 -3.16 4.40
N PRO A 88 18.60 -2.49 5.45
CA PRO A 88 17.91 -1.38 6.12
C PRO A 88 17.84 -0.09 5.28
N GLN A 89 18.58 -0.01 4.16
CA GLN A 89 18.57 1.13 3.26
C GLN A 89 17.26 1.34 2.52
N HIS A 90 16.38 0.32 2.45
CA HIS A 90 15.10 0.37 1.78
C HIS A 90 13.95 0.63 2.74
N GLN A 91 12.82 1.10 2.21
CA GLN A 91 11.54 1.12 2.90
C GLN A 91 10.63 0.04 2.29
N TYR A 92 9.91 -0.70 3.11
CA TYR A 92 9.10 -1.84 2.68
C TYR A 92 7.65 -1.68 3.12
N LEU A 93 6.73 -1.59 2.15
CA LEU A 93 5.31 -1.38 2.40
C LEU A 93 4.53 -2.68 2.23
N PHE A 94 3.59 -2.87 3.13
CA PHE A 94 2.65 -3.99 3.15
C PHE A 94 1.22 -3.47 3.23
N LEU A 95 0.29 -4.13 2.58
CA LEU A 95 -1.14 -3.87 2.67
C LEU A 95 -1.91 -5.15 2.98
N THR A 96 -2.94 -5.02 3.81
CA THR A 96 -3.92 -6.06 4.05
C THR A 96 -5.34 -5.50 4.09
N LYS A 97 -6.29 -6.34 3.77
CA LYS A 97 -7.74 -6.12 3.98
C LYS A 97 -8.28 -6.95 5.15
N ARG A 98 -7.41 -7.74 5.79
CA ARG A 98 -7.74 -8.66 6.87
C ARG A 98 -6.77 -8.52 8.05
N PRO A 99 -6.66 -7.33 8.65
CA PRO A 99 -5.77 -7.16 9.80
C PRO A 99 -6.17 -8.03 10.99
N GLU A 100 -7.42 -8.49 11.04
CA GLU A 100 -7.94 -9.43 12.04
C GLU A 100 -7.31 -10.83 11.96
N ASP A 101 -6.82 -11.24 10.80
CA ASP A 101 -6.29 -12.59 10.57
C ASP A 101 -4.80 -12.73 10.91
N ILE A 102 -4.17 -11.66 11.39
CA ILE A 102 -2.73 -11.65 11.68
C ILE A 102 -2.41 -10.88 12.95
N VAL A 103 -1.60 -11.49 13.83
CA VAL A 103 -1.08 -10.83 15.05
C VAL A 103 0.40 -11.10 15.16
N PHE A 104 1.21 -10.05 15.24
CA PHE A 104 2.66 -10.15 15.47
C PHE A 104 3.27 -8.82 15.94
N SER A 105 4.56 -8.89 16.32
CA SER A 105 5.40 -7.72 16.56
C SER A 105 6.70 -7.83 15.80
N THR A 106 7.28 -6.67 15.45
CA THR A 106 8.55 -6.59 14.73
C THR A 106 9.38 -5.38 15.20
N PRO A 107 10.70 -5.50 15.28
CA PRO A 107 11.59 -4.37 15.55
C PRO A 107 12.01 -3.61 14.27
N LEU A 108 11.47 -3.98 13.08
CA LEU A 108 11.92 -3.40 11.81
C LEU A 108 11.40 -1.97 11.64
N GLU A 109 12.30 -1.00 11.72
CA GLU A 109 12.00 0.43 11.55
C GLU A 109 11.79 0.86 10.09
N ASN A 110 12.12 0.00 9.14
CA ASN A 110 11.94 0.22 7.70
C ASN A 110 10.72 -0.51 7.12
N ALA A 111 9.84 -1.03 7.98
CA ALA A 111 8.60 -1.71 7.63
C ALA A 111 7.40 -0.79 7.81
N TRP A 112 6.56 -0.69 6.79
CA TRP A 112 5.32 0.10 6.75
C TRP A 112 4.13 -0.82 6.59
N PHE A 113 3.34 -0.99 7.62
CA PHE A 113 2.16 -1.85 7.60
C PHE A 113 0.91 -1.01 7.37
N GLY A 114 0.10 -1.42 6.42
CA GLY A 114 -1.08 -0.68 6.06
C GLY A 114 -2.31 -1.55 5.88
N VAL A 115 -3.46 -0.90 5.97
CA VAL A 115 -4.74 -1.49 5.61
C VAL A 115 -5.36 -0.76 4.44
N THR A 116 -6.13 -1.51 3.65
CA THR A 116 -7.00 -0.94 2.63
C THR A 116 -8.40 -0.78 3.20
N VAL A 117 -8.93 0.45 3.13
CA VAL A 117 -10.30 0.81 3.50
C VAL A 117 -11.01 1.29 2.24
N THR A 118 -12.03 0.57 1.79
CA THR A 118 -12.74 0.91 0.55
C THR A 118 -14.12 1.47 0.79
N SER A 119 -14.61 1.37 2.03
CA SER A 119 -15.92 1.89 2.42
C SER A 119 -15.99 2.23 3.90
N SER A 120 -17.01 2.99 4.27
CA SER A 120 -17.31 3.38 5.66
C SER A 120 -17.47 2.18 6.60
N LYS A 121 -17.86 1.02 6.09
CA LYS A 121 -18.04 -0.23 6.87
C LYS A 121 -16.72 -0.87 7.29
N GLU A 122 -15.61 -0.49 6.67
CA GLU A 122 -14.30 -1.11 6.86
C GLU A 122 -13.35 -0.28 7.73
N LYS A 123 -13.81 0.84 8.28
CA LYS A 123 -12.99 1.75 9.12
C LYS A 123 -12.32 1.06 10.31
N ASN A 124 -12.95 0.04 10.86
CA ASN A 124 -12.39 -0.73 11.98
C ASN A 124 -11.04 -1.38 11.65
N ARG A 125 -10.73 -1.61 10.38
CA ARG A 125 -9.42 -2.15 9.96
C ARG A 125 -8.26 -1.29 10.47
N ILE A 126 -8.43 0.04 10.56
CA ILE A 126 -7.39 0.96 11.03
C ILE A 126 -7.06 0.70 12.51
N ARG A 127 -8.08 0.52 13.35
CA ARG A 127 -7.89 0.17 14.75
C ARG A 127 -7.28 -1.22 14.90
N THR A 128 -7.84 -2.21 14.21
CA THR A 128 -7.35 -3.60 14.25
C THR A 128 -5.90 -3.69 13.79
N LEU A 129 -5.47 -2.93 12.78
CA LEU A 129 -4.07 -2.85 12.36
C LEU A 129 -3.15 -2.50 13.53
N ARG A 130 -3.47 -1.44 14.29
CA ARG A 130 -2.65 -0.97 15.42
C ARG A 130 -2.67 -1.92 16.62
N GLU A 131 -3.78 -2.62 16.82
CA GLU A 131 -3.94 -3.59 17.92
C GLU A 131 -3.19 -4.89 17.63
N HIS A 132 -3.17 -5.33 16.37
CA HIS A 132 -2.66 -6.65 15.98
C HIS A 132 -1.22 -6.63 15.47
N ILE A 133 -0.79 -5.57 14.83
CA ILE A 133 0.58 -5.43 14.32
C ILE A 133 1.30 -4.36 15.16
N ARG A 134 2.38 -4.74 15.84
CA ARG A 134 3.14 -3.82 16.68
C ARG A 134 4.56 -3.64 16.15
N GLY A 135 5.00 -2.38 16.09
CA GLY A 135 6.30 -1.98 15.53
C GLY A 135 6.23 -1.63 14.05
N GLY A 136 7.28 -0.98 13.55
CA GLY A 136 7.29 -0.33 12.26
C GLY A 136 6.39 0.91 12.21
N HIS A 137 5.96 1.29 11.03
CA HIS A 137 5.15 2.46 10.73
C HIS A 137 3.76 2.03 10.22
N TYR A 138 2.75 2.90 10.36
CA TYR A 138 1.40 2.60 9.91
C TYR A 138 0.92 3.55 8.83
N HIS A 139 0.27 2.98 7.81
CA HIS A 139 -0.36 3.76 6.74
C HIS A 139 -1.76 3.21 6.38
N VAL A 140 -2.56 4.03 5.73
CA VAL A 140 -3.87 3.61 5.24
C VAL A 140 -4.00 3.94 3.75
N THR A 141 -4.52 2.99 2.98
CA THR A 141 -4.86 3.20 1.57
C THR A 141 -6.37 3.17 1.40
N PHE A 142 -6.94 4.28 1.00
CA PHE A 142 -8.35 4.42 0.65
C PHE A 142 -8.49 4.27 -0.88
N GLU A 143 -8.46 3.01 -1.35
CA GLU A 143 -8.49 2.70 -2.79
C GLU A 143 -9.04 1.29 -3.08
N PRO A 144 -10.10 1.22 -3.93
CA PRO A 144 -10.94 2.34 -4.35
C PRO A 144 -11.85 2.80 -3.22
N MET A 145 -12.25 4.07 -3.24
CA MET A 145 -13.32 4.56 -2.36
C MET A 145 -14.67 4.27 -3.01
N PHE A 146 -15.52 3.46 -2.36
CA PHE A 146 -16.84 3.12 -2.84
C PHE A 146 -17.97 3.99 -2.24
N ASP A 147 -17.68 4.63 -1.10
CA ASP A 147 -18.57 5.58 -0.44
C ASP A 147 -17.76 6.62 0.32
N ASP A 148 -18.44 7.63 0.89
CA ASP A 148 -17.83 8.53 1.86
C ASP A 148 -17.50 7.74 3.15
N VAL A 149 -16.22 7.61 3.44
CA VAL A 149 -15.79 6.94 4.67
C VAL A 149 -16.12 7.77 5.92
N GLY A 150 -16.48 9.06 5.78
CA GLY A 150 -16.78 9.96 6.88
C GLY A 150 -15.59 10.17 7.82
N MET A 151 -15.87 10.41 9.10
CA MET A 151 -14.83 10.54 10.11
C MET A 151 -14.12 9.23 10.37
N VAL A 152 -12.77 9.26 10.39
CA VAL A 152 -11.90 8.10 10.65
C VAL A 152 -10.92 8.41 11.79
N ASP A 153 -10.62 7.40 12.61
CA ASP A 153 -9.57 7.52 13.62
C ASP A 153 -8.20 7.23 12.99
N LEU A 154 -7.48 8.31 12.67
CA LEU A 154 -6.13 8.26 12.11
C LEU A 154 -5.02 8.37 13.16
N THR A 155 -5.32 8.23 14.46
CA THR A 155 -4.32 8.27 15.53
C THR A 155 -3.20 7.24 15.23
N GLY A 156 -1.94 7.70 15.26
CA GLY A 156 -0.78 6.84 15.00
C GLY A 156 -0.58 6.40 13.55
N ILE A 157 -1.40 6.90 12.62
CA ILE A 157 -1.16 6.73 11.19
C ILE A 157 -0.18 7.80 10.72
N GLU A 158 0.80 7.41 9.92
CA GLU A 158 1.90 8.27 9.48
C GLU A 158 1.81 8.62 7.98
N TRP A 159 0.89 8.02 7.26
CA TRP A 159 0.64 8.31 5.84
C TRP A 159 -0.71 7.78 5.37
N ILE A 160 -1.37 8.53 4.49
CA ILE A 160 -2.54 8.04 3.78
C ILE A 160 -2.38 8.15 2.26
N VAL A 161 -2.93 7.18 1.55
CA VAL A 161 -3.02 7.17 0.09
C VAL A 161 -4.49 7.13 -0.29
N ILE A 162 -4.90 7.99 -1.21
CA ILE A 162 -6.28 8.06 -1.70
C ILE A 162 -6.29 7.79 -3.20
N GLY A 163 -7.18 6.90 -3.66
CA GLY A 163 -7.34 6.58 -5.06
C GLY A 163 -8.78 6.19 -5.40
N THR A 164 -9.10 6.22 -6.69
CA THR A 164 -10.41 5.81 -7.20
C THR A 164 -10.32 4.45 -7.92
N GLU A 165 -11.45 3.83 -8.23
CA GLU A 165 -11.46 2.58 -8.97
C GLU A 165 -11.00 2.80 -10.42
N THR A 166 -9.93 2.11 -10.80
CA THR A 166 -9.39 2.12 -12.15
C THR A 166 -9.90 0.92 -12.97
N GLY A 167 -9.57 0.91 -14.29
CA GLY A 167 -9.94 -0.18 -15.17
C GLY A 167 -11.33 -0.03 -15.78
N ARG A 168 -11.82 -1.15 -16.38
CA ARG A 168 -13.04 -1.18 -17.22
C ARG A 168 -14.16 -2.04 -16.63
N ARG A 169 -14.19 -2.23 -15.32
CA ARG A 169 -15.27 -2.98 -14.67
C ARG A 169 -16.62 -2.30 -14.95
N LYS A 170 -17.62 -3.07 -15.37
CA LYS A 170 -18.98 -2.56 -15.53
C LYS A 170 -19.54 -2.12 -14.18
N GLY A 171 -20.04 -0.89 -14.09
CA GLY A 171 -20.55 -0.32 -12.85
C GLY A 171 -19.46 -0.01 -11.82
N LYS A 172 -18.25 0.34 -12.29
CA LYS A 172 -17.19 0.85 -11.39
C LYS A 172 -17.67 2.11 -10.68
N THR A 173 -17.23 2.28 -9.44
CA THR A 173 -17.47 3.49 -8.67
C THR A 173 -16.35 4.50 -8.92
N VAL A 174 -16.72 5.73 -9.21
CA VAL A 174 -15.80 6.87 -9.24
C VAL A 174 -15.98 7.61 -7.93
N SER A 175 -14.87 7.89 -7.25
CA SER A 175 -14.91 8.63 -5.98
C SER A 175 -15.42 10.05 -6.20
N GLU A 176 -16.19 10.59 -5.26
CA GLU A 176 -16.64 11.97 -5.33
C GLU A 176 -15.54 12.93 -4.83
N PRO A 177 -15.39 14.12 -5.44
CA PRO A 177 -14.36 15.09 -5.04
C PRO A 177 -14.43 15.49 -3.55
N GLU A 178 -15.64 15.54 -3.01
CA GLU A 178 -15.88 15.90 -1.62
C GLU A 178 -15.37 14.82 -0.64
N TRP A 179 -15.52 13.54 -0.96
CA TRP A 179 -14.98 12.45 -0.14
C TRP A 179 -13.47 12.52 -0.02
N VAL A 180 -12.81 12.79 -1.16
CA VAL A 180 -11.34 12.92 -1.22
C VAL A 180 -10.88 14.11 -0.39
N ARG A 181 -11.55 15.28 -0.53
CA ARG A 181 -11.22 16.47 0.22
C ARG A 181 -11.41 16.29 1.71
N ASN A 182 -12.57 15.79 2.13
CA ASN A 182 -12.89 15.58 3.55
C ASN A 182 -11.85 14.69 4.23
N LEU A 183 -11.41 13.63 3.55
CA LEU A 183 -10.42 12.71 4.08
C LEU A 183 -9.02 13.35 4.13
N ALA A 184 -8.63 14.10 3.10
CA ALA A 184 -7.36 14.82 3.09
C ALA A 184 -7.29 15.88 4.20
N ASP A 185 -8.38 16.63 4.42
CA ASP A 185 -8.47 17.66 5.47
C ASP A 185 -8.36 17.04 6.88
N GLN A 186 -8.98 15.88 7.11
CA GLN A 186 -8.83 15.13 8.36
C GLN A 186 -7.36 14.75 8.61
N ALA A 187 -6.67 14.22 7.61
CA ALA A 187 -5.27 13.84 7.72
C ALA A 187 -4.38 15.05 7.98
N HIS A 188 -4.55 16.15 7.23
CA HIS A 188 -3.78 17.37 7.39
C HIS A 188 -3.99 18.03 8.75
N THR A 189 -5.20 17.97 9.33
CA THR A 189 -5.47 18.44 10.70
C THR A 189 -4.59 17.74 11.74
N LEU A 190 -4.20 16.50 11.47
CA LEU A 190 -3.31 15.69 12.32
C LEU A 190 -1.84 15.74 11.87
N GLY A 191 -1.51 16.53 10.86
CA GLY A 191 -0.16 16.62 10.29
C GLY A 191 0.28 15.36 9.52
N ILE A 192 -0.67 14.55 9.05
CA ILE A 192 -0.41 13.31 8.32
C ILE A 192 -0.27 13.64 6.81
N PRO A 193 0.85 13.26 6.18
CA PRO A 193 1.02 13.39 4.74
C PRO A 193 -0.04 12.64 3.94
N VAL A 194 -0.50 13.25 2.83
CA VAL A 194 -1.54 12.70 1.96
C VAL A 194 -0.99 12.50 0.55
N PHE A 195 -1.25 11.35 -0.05
CA PHE A 195 -0.95 11.11 -1.45
C PHE A 195 -2.23 10.78 -2.23
N THR A 196 -2.73 11.75 -3.01
CA THR A 196 -3.78 11.49 -4.01
C THR A 196 -3.15 10.90 -5.26
N LYS A 197 -3.60 9.71 -5.64
CA LYS A 197 -3.06 9.00 -6.81
C LYS A 197 -3.44 9.72 -8.11
N GLU A 198 -2.63 9.51 -9.13
CA GLU A 198 -2.81 10.09 -10.45
C GLU A 198 -4.19 9.80 -11.09
N ASP A 199 -4.82 8.70 -10.71
CA ASP A 199 -6.16 8.34 -11.18
C ASP A 199 -7.28 9.28 -10.68
N LEU A 200 -7.02 10.04 -9.61
CA LEU A 200 -7.92 11.08 -9.12
C LEU A 200 -7.84 12.40 -9.90
N LEU A 201 -6.85 12.58 -10.78
CA LEU A 201 -6.67 13.82 -11.53
C LEU A 201 -7.95 14.24 -12.31
N SER A 202 -8.62 13.28 -12.92
CA SER A 202 -9.88 13.50 -13.65
C SER A 202 -11.09 13.76 -12.73
N VAL A 203 -10.97 13.46 -11.44
CA VAL A 203 -12.04 13.57 -10.44
C VAL A 203 -11.95 14.92 -9.71
N ILE A 204 -10.78 15.26 -9.18
CA ILE A 204 -10.59 16.42 -8.31
C ILE A 204 -9.87 17.62 -9.01
N GLY A 205 -9.32 17.41 -10.19
CA GLY A 205 -8.55 18.41 -10.95
C GLY A 205 -7.14 18.62 -10.38
N GLU A 206 -6.25 19.16 -11.23
CA GLU A 206 -4.82 19.31 -10.91
C GLU A 206 -4.55 20.18 -9.66
N LYS A 207 -5.35 21.22 -9.46
CA LYS A 207 -5.17 22.16 -8.33
C LYS A 207 -5.47 21.53 -6.96
N SER A 208 -6.27 20.47 -6.93
CA SER A 208 -6.66 19.75 -5.71
C SER A 208 -5.82 18.50 -5.47
N MET A 209 -4.86 18.21 -6.36
CA MET A 209 -3.96 17.07 -6.16
C MET A 209 -2.98 17.37 -5.02
N VAL A 210 -2.91 16.46 -4.05
CA VAL A 210 -1.96 16.46 -2.94
C VAL A 210 -1.09 15.22 -3.08
N GLN A 211 0.23 15.38 -3.14
CA GLN A 211 1.15 14.26 -3.39
C GLN A 211 2.35 14.30 -2.44
N GLU A 212 2.04 14.16 -1.15
CA GLU A 212 2.99 14.20 -0.06
C GLU A 212 3.45 12.79 0.32
N LEU A 213 4.72 12.67 0.64
CA LEU A 213 5.34 11.42 1.07
C LEU A 213 5.89 11.57 2.49
N PRO A 214 5.91 10.49 3.28
CA PRO A 214 6.63 10.47 4.55
C PRO A 214 8.11 10.83 4.39
N PRO A 215 8.73 11.49 5.40
CA PRO A 215 10.15 11.87 5.34
C PRO A 215 11.08 10.70 5.02
N ALA A 216 10.78 9.49 5.48
CA ALA A 216 11.55 8.29 5.19
C ALA A 216 11.59 7.99 3.68
N PHE A 217 10.46 8.12 2.98
CA PHE A 217 10.39 7.88 1.54
C PHE A 217 11.06 9.00 0.75
N CYS A 218 10.91 10.26 1.20
CA CYS A 218 11.60 11.39 0.60
C CYS A 218 13.12 11.21 0.63
N ARG A 219 13.69 10.81 1.78
CA ARG A 219 15.13 10.51 1.91
C ARG A 219 15.61 9.46 0.91
N VAL A 220 14.85 8.39 0.72
CA VAL A 220 15.16 7.36 -0.28
C VAL A 220 15.22 7.96 -1.68
N LEU A 221 14.23 8.76 -2.06
CA LEU A 221 14.18 9.38 -3.39
C LEU A 221 15.29 10.41 -3.62
N GLU A 222 15.67 11.17 -2.59
CA GLU A 222 16.80 12.11 -2.64
C GLU A 222 18.12 11.37 -2.90
N VAL A 223 18.39 10.29 -2.16
CA VAL A 223 19.58 9.46 -2.38
C VAL A 223 19.57 8.88 -3.80
N GLN A 224 18.42 8.42 -4.31
CA GLN A 224 18.31 7.91 -5.68
C GLN A 224 18.74 8.94 -6.75
N LYS A 225 18.44 10.22 -6.55
CA LYS A 225 18.83 11.29 -7.47
C LYS A 225 20.34 11.51 -7.51
N THR A 226 21.04 11.29 -6.39
CA THR A 226 22.51 11.41 -6.33
C THR A 226 23.22 10.26 -7.03
N TRP A 227 22.61 9.08 -7.15
CA TRP A 227 23.18 7.91 -7.83
C TRP A 227 23.06 7.98 -9.37
N GLN A 228 22.35 8.98 -9.90
CA GLN A 228 22.20 9.20 -11.34
C GLN A 228 23.27 10.16 -11.92
N LYS A 229 24.11 10.72 -11.05
CA LYS A 229 25.23 11.58 -11.42
C LYS A 229 26.55 10.81 -11.41
#